data_9ed2c69895a62c756a77fccef08972e1
#
_entry.id   9ed2c69895a62c756a77fccef08972e1
#
_cell.length_a   1.000
_cell.length_b   1.000
_cell.length_c   1.000
_cell.angle_alpha   90.00
_cell.angle_beta   90.00
_cell.angle_gamma   90.00
#
_symmetry.space_group_name_H-M   'P 1'
#
loop_
_entity.id
_entity.type
_entity.pdbx_description
1 polymer ?
#
loop_
_entity_poly.entity_id
_entity_poly.type
_entity_poly.pdbx_seq_one_letter_code
_entity_poly.pdbx_strand_id
1 'polypeptide(L)'
;TARYATNLRAAKADGYQILTRMIPDMGWHFLNPRIQGFDVTKPPILVYERRGRSWQLGALEWVFTQTPASPPLPGATYGSFPAACHYRDGTFVFARVQELCAKRSPRTGSPFNFWHPDLVTLHVWLWYPNPAGLYNSTNPYIKPSTTPDPPTDRGRDPSWYELGSCRLVTRSC
;
A
#
# COMPACT_ATOMS: atom_id res chain seq x y z
N THR A 1 12.04 7.24 8.15
CA THR A 1 10.56 7.23 8.25
C THR A 1 10.03 7.87 9.55
N ALA A 2 10.90 8.21 10.52
CA ALA A 2 10.49 8.78 11.82
C ALA A 2 9.55 10.00 11.67
N ARG A 3 9.81 10.88 10.71
CA ARG A 3 8.96 12.05 10.44
C ARG A 3 7.52 11.71 10.02
N TYR A 4 7.27 10.48 9.63
CA TYR A 4 5.95 9.99 9.23
C TYR A 4 5.20 9.27 10.35
N ALA A 5 5.85 8.96 11.48
CA ALA A 5 5.34 8.07 12.53
C ALA A 5 3.88 8.37 12.93
N THR A 6 3.56 9.64 13.18
CA THR A 6 2.19 10.10 13.49
C THR A 6 1.69 11.17 12.50
N ASN A 7 2.45 11.42 11.44
CA ASN A 7 2.23 12.55 10.53
C ASN A 7 2.00 12.06 9.09
N LEU A 8 0.83 11.47 8.85
CA LEU A 8 0.42 11.06 7.50
C LEU A 8 0.41 12.24 6.51
N ARG A 9 0.18 13.48 6.99
CA ARG A 9 0.22 14.68 6.14
C ARG A 9 1.61 14.90 5.56
N ALA A 10 2.68 14.69 6.36
CA ALA A 10 4.05 14.78 5.87
C ALA A 10 4.33 13.71 4.82
N ALA A 11 3.89 12.46 5.04
CA ALA A 11 4.03 11.40 4.05
C ALA A 11 3.32 11.77 2.72
N LYS A 12 2.10 12.30 2.79
CA LYS A 12 1.36 12.76 1.59
C LYS A 12 2.07 13.92 0.88
N ALA A 13 2.65 14.87 1.61
CA ALA A 13 3.42 15.95 1.02
C ALA A 13 4.67 15.45 0.28
N ASP A 14 5.25 14.34 0.72
CA ASP A 14 6.39 13.69 0.07
C ASP A 14 5.98 12.73 -1.07
N GLY A 15 4.69 12.65 -1.40
CA GLY A 15 4.19 11.93 -2.57
C GLY A 15 3.56 10.57 -2.27
N TYR A 16 3.39 10.18 -1.00
CA TYR A 16 2.63 8.98 -0.67
C TYR A 16 1.13 9.22 -0.86
N GLN A 17 0.50 8.35 -1.62
CA GLN A 17 -0.92 8.40 -1.98
C GLN A 17 -1.62 7.14 -1.47
N ILE A 18 -2.93 7.21 -1.25
CA ILE A 18 -3.68 6.04 -0.80
C ILE A 18 -3.59 4.94 -1.86
N LEU A 19 -3.14 3.76 -1.42
CA LEU A 19 -3.09 2.54 -2.22
C LEU A 19 -4.27 1.64 -1.86
N THR A 20 -4.44 1.34 -0.57
CA THR A 20 -5.60 0.58 -0.09
C THR A 20 -6.21 1.26 1.13
N ARG A 21 -7.53 1.19 1.22
CA ARG A 21 -8.25 1.43 2.47
C ARG A 21 -7.87 0.36 3.49
N MET A 22 -8.43 0.47 4.69
CA MET A 22 -8.22 -0.48 5.77
C MET A 22 -8.42 -1.92 5.29
N ILE A 23 -7.34 -2.70 5.36
CA ILE A 23 -7.37 -4.15 5.27
C ILE A 23 -7.29 -4.69 6.70
N PRO A 24 -8.24 -5.55 7.14
CA PRO A 24 -8.20 -6.13 8.49
C PRO A 24 -6.83 -6.75 8.81
N ASP A 25 -6.33 -6.51 10.00
CA ASP A 25 -5.04 -6.97 10.51
C ASP A 25 -3.79 -6.49 9.69
N MET A 26 -3.98 -5.62 8.70
CA MET A 26 -2.87 -5.03 7.93
C MET A 26 -2.83 -3.51 8.07
N GLY A 27 -3.97 -2.82 7.90
CA GLY A 27 -4.03 -1.35 7.98
C GLY A 27 -4.30 -0.68 6.64
N TRP A 28 -4.02 0.61 6.59
CA TRP A 28 -4.13 1.47 5.43
C TRP A 28 -2.79 1.59 4.74
N HIS A 29 -2.73 1.35 3.42
CA HIS A 29 -1.49 1.41 2.67
C HIS A 29 -1.42 2.71 1.86
N PHE A 30 -0.26 3.35 1.91
CA PHE A 30 0.04 4.55 1.13
C PHE A 30 1.31 4.31 0.31
N LEU A 31 1.18 4.38 -1.01
CA LEU A 31 2.26 4.15 -1.98
C LEU A 31 2.84 5.46 -2.46
N ASN A 32 4.17 5.53 -2.54
CA ASN A 32 4.85 6.56 -3.32
C ASN A 32 5.31 5.97 -4.66
N PRO A 33 4.65 6.26 -5.79
CA PRO A 33 4.94 5.63 -7.07
C PRO A 33 6.29 6.05 -7.67
N ARG A 34 6.94 7.05 -7.10
CA ARG A 34 8.29 7.49 -7.52
C ARG A 34 9.41 6.64 -6.93
N ILE A 35 9.10 5.82 -5.91
CA ILE A 35 10.07 4.93 -5.25
C ILE A 35 9.90 3.54 -5.85
N GLN A 36 10.98 3.00 -6.40
CA GLN A 36 10.99 1.70 -7.06
C GLN A 36 12.12 0.82 -6.49
N GLY A 37 11.90 -0.49 -6.56
CA GLY A 37 12.87 -1.47 -6.09
C GLY A 37 12.99 -1.52 -4.57
N PHE A 38 14.03 -2.19 -4.10
CA PHE A 38 14.33 -2.30 -2.68
C PHE A 38 15.40 -1.30 -2.27
N ASP A 39 15.02 -0.36 -1.40
CA ASP A 39 15.91 0.51 -0.65
C ASP A 39 15.35 0.59 0.78
N VAL A 40 16.09 0.06 1.75
CA VAL A 40 15.65 0.02 3.15
C VAL A 40 15.39 1.41 3.74
N THR A 41 16.04 2.43 3.18
CA THR A 41 15.89 3.83 3.63
C THR A 41 14.70 4.54 2.99
N LYS A 42 14.18 3.99 1.88
CA LYS A 42 13.09 4.57 1.08
C LYS A 42 12.00 3.52 0.80
N PRO A 43 11.20 3.14 1.79
CA PRO A 43 10.11 2.19 1.57
C PRO A 43 9.08 2.79 0.60
N PRO A 44 8.69 2.06 -0.46
CA PRO A 44 7.68 2.54 -1.39
C PRO A 44 6.29 2.60 -0.77
N ILE A 45 6.01 1.76 0.23
CA ILE A 45 4.69 1.69 0.88
C ILE A 45 4.85 1.91 2.39
N LEU A 46 3.97 2.77 2.92
CA LEU A 46 3.80 3.02 4.35
C LEU A 46 2.46 2.45 4.78
N VAL A 47 2.47 1.65 5.85
CA VAL A 47 1.27 1.01 6.41
C VAL A 47 0.88 1.71 7.70
N TYR A 48 -0.33 2.27 7.74
CA TYR A 48 -0.84 3.02 8.87
C TYR A 48 -2.03 2.33 9.55
N GLU A 49 -2.09 2.47 10.86
CA GLU A 49 -3.31 2.29 11.62
C GLU A 49 -3.99 3.66 11.87
N ARG A 50 -5.31 3.68 11.82
CA ARG A 50 -6.09 4.85 12.22
C ARG A 50 -6.67 4.61 13.62
N ARG A 51 -6.33 5.52 14.54
CA ARG A 51 -6.84 5.53 15.92
C ARG A 51 -7.69 6.76 16.15
N GLY A 52 -9.00 6.62 16.03
CA GLY A 52 -9.90 7.76 16.08
C GLY A 52 -9.58 8.77 14.97
N ARG A 53 -9.11 9.97 15.34
CA ARG A 53 -8.71 11.03 14.39
C ARG A 53 -7.23 11.03 14.07
N SER A 54 -6.43 10.21 14.74
CA SER A 54 -4.98 10.14 14.60
C SER A 54 -4.55 8.99 13.71
N TRP A 55 -3.37 9.12 13.12
CA TRP A 55 -2.72 8.10 12.31
C TRP A 55 -1.43 7.67 13.00
N GLN A 56 -1.17 6.36 12.98
CA GLN A 56 0.07 5.79 13.50
C GLN A 56 0.69 4.91 12.41
N LEU A 57 1.91 5.21 12.00
CA LEU A 57 2.70 4.32 11.16
C LEU A 57 2.94 3.02 11.92
N GLY A 58 2.65 1.90 11.29
CA GLY A 58 2.82 0.56 11.88
C GLY A 58 3.93 -0.20 11.20
N ALA A 59 3.89 -0.28 9.88
CA ALA A 59 4.85 -1.04 9.09
C ALA A 59 5.32 -0.27 7.85
N LEU A 60 6.42 -0.78 7.31
CA LEU A 60 6.94 -0.45 5.98
C LEU A 60 6.73 -1.67 5.09
N GLU A 61 6.48 -1.44 3.80
CA GLU A 61 6.25 -2.53 2.87
C GLU A 61 6.98 -2.33 1.55
N TRP A 62 7.50 -3.42 1.02
CA TRP A 62 8.03 -3.56 -0.33
C TRP A 62 7.30 -4.67 -1.06
N VAL A 63 7.17 -4.53 -2.37
CA VAL A 63 6.52 -5.51 -3.23
C VAL A 63 7.48 -5.97 -4.34
N PHE A 64 7.35 -7.25 -4.70
CA PHE A 64 8.16 -7.89 -5.72
C PHE A 64 7.25 -8.72 -6.63
N THR A 65 7.66 -8.92 -7.87
CA THR A 65 6.95 -9.81 -8.82
C THR A 65 7.24 -11.29 -8.58
N GLN A 66 8.34 -11.56 -7.88
CA GLN A 66 8.74 -12.91 -7.46
C GLN A 66 9.53 -12.83 -6.16
N THR A 67 9.61 -13.92 -5.44
CA THR A 67 10.42 -13.99 -4.22
C THR A 67 11.89 -13.69 -4.56
N PRO A 68 12.52 -12.72 -3.90
CA PRO A 68 13.95 -12.44 -4.09
C PRO A 68 14.80 -13.68 -3.83
N ALA A 69 15.76 -13.97 -4.72
CA ALA A 69 16.67 -15.11 -4.59
C ALA A 69 17.53 -15.01 -3.32
N SER A 70 17.86 -13.80 -2.90
CA SER A 70 18.50 -13.51 -1.61
C SER A 70 17.61 -12.58 -0.81
N PRO A 71 17.26 -12.91 0.45
CA PRO A 71 16.46 -12.05 1.30
C PRO A 71 17.14 -10.68 1.45
N PRO A 72 16.45 -9.57 1.17
CA PRO A 72 17.02 -8.23 1.26
C PRO A 72 17.24 -7.77 2.70
N LEU A 73 16.64 -8.48 3.67
CA LEU A 73 16.83 -8.27 5.11
C LEU A 73 17.05 -9.62 5.80
N PRO A 74 17.90 -9.68 6.85
CA PRO A 74 18.12 -10.91 7.60
C PRO A 74 16.83 -11.49 8.17
N GLY A 75 16.55 -12.76 7.89
CA GLY A 75 15.36 -13.44 8.40
C GLY A 75 14.04 -13.00 7.78
N ALA A 76 14.06 -12.24 6.68
CA ALA A 76 12.85 -11.80 5.99
C ALA A 76 11.98 -12.97 5.57
N THR A 77 10.70 -12.88 5.89
CA THR A 77 9.64 -13.75 5.38
C THR A 77 8.69 -12.93 4.53
N TYR A 78 7.98 -13.60 3.63
CA TYR A 78 7.18 -12.94 2.62
C TYR A 78 5.71 -13.33 2.73
N GLY A 79 4.83 -12.37 2.48
CA GLY A 79 3.44 -12.61 2.18
C GLY A 79 3.17 -12.60 0.69
N SER A 80 1.90 -12.66 0.33
CA SER A 80 1.43 -12.52 -1.04
C SER A 80 0.22 -11.60 -1.11
N PHE A 81 0.08 -10.91 -2.23
CA PHE A 81 -1.12 -10.14 -2.54
C PHE A 81 -1.57 -10.50 -3.96
N PRO A 82 -2.78 -11.07 -4.13
CA PRO A 82 -3.26 -11.50 -5.42
C PRO A 82 -3.45 -10.34 -6.39
N ALA A 83 -3.39 -10.64 -7.69
CA ALA A 83 -3.62 -9.68 -8.76
C ALA A 83 -4.90 -8.88 -8.55
N ALA A 84 -4.81 -7.56 -8.66
CA ALA A 84 -5.91 -6.67 -8.30
C ALA A 84 -5.99 -5.40 -9.17
N CYS A 85 -7.22 -4.95 -9.37
CA CYS A 85 -7.56 -3.63 -9.88
C CYS A 85 -7.63 -2.64 -8.71
N HIS A 86 -6.86 -1.59 -8.74
CA HIS A 86 -6.89 -0.51 -7.75
C HIS A 86 -7.66 0.70 -8.28
N TYR A 87 -8.32 1.40 -7.35
CA TYR A 87 -9.09 2.60 -7.65
C TYR A 87 -8.56 3.79 -6.84
N ARG A 88 -8.77 5.01 -7.35
CA ARG A 88 -8.18 6.24 -6.79
C ARG A 88 -8.52 6.52 -5.33
N ASP A 89 -9.57 5.94 -4.81
CA ASP A 89 -10.00 6.10 -3.41
C ASP A 89 -9.46 5.02 -2.47
N GLY A 90 -8.55 4.16 -2.96
CA GLY A 90 -7.98 3.06 -2.20
C GLY A 90 -8.87 1.82 -2.10
N THR A 91 -9.98 1.76 -2.83
CA THR A 91 -10.69 0.48 -3.01
C THR A 91 -9.97 -0.37 -4.03
N PHE A 92 -10.09 -1.69 -3.90
CA PHE A 92 -9.55 -2.64 -4.85
C PHE A 92 -10.48 -3.83 -5.05
N VAL A 93 -10.29 -4.54 -6.17
CA VAL A 93 -11.01 -5.76 -6.53
C VAL A 93 -10.02 -6.75 -7.13
N PHE A 94 -10.01 -7.97 -6.65
CA PHE A 94 -9.16 -9.01 -7.22
C PHE A 94 -9.56 -9.33 -8.66
N ALA A 95 -8.58 -9.34 -9.55
CA ALA A 95 -8.76 -9.64 -10.96
C ALA A 95 -7.46 -10.20 -11.54
N ARG A 96 -7.54 -11.38 -12.15
CA ARG A 96 -6.36 -12.08 -12.68
C ARG A 96 -5.65 -11.33 -13.81
N VAL A 97 -6.40 -10.54 -14.58
CA VAL A 97 -5.89 -9.77 -15.72
C VAL A 97 -6.53 -8.38 -15.74
N GLN A 98 -5.84 -7.41 -16.33
CA GLN A 98 -6.27 -6.01 -16.33
C GLN A 98 -7.59 -5.78 -17.06
N GLU A 99 -7.88 -6.58 -18.08
CA GLU A 99 -9.10 -6.49 -18.89
C GLU A 99 -10.38 -6.69 -18.07
N LEU A 100 -10.27 -7.36 -16.92
CA LEU A 100 -11.38 -7.55 -15.98
C LEU A 100 -11.61 -6.33 -15.06
N CYS A 101 -10.75 -5.33 -15.13
CA CYS A 101 -10.89 -4.14 -14.30
C CYS A 101 -11.98 -3.22 -14.83
N ALA A 102 -13.02 -3.00 -14.01
CA ALA A 102 -14.03 -2.02 -14.33
C ALA A 102 -13.45 -0.60 -14.34
N LYS A 103 -13.91 0.27 -15.25
CA LYS A 103 -13.48 1.69 -15.33
C LYS A 103 -13.76 2.46 -14.03
N ARG A 104 -14.68 1.98 -13.22
CA ARG A 104 -15.02 2.54 -11.91
C ARG A 104 -15.18 1.44 -10.88
N SER A 105 -14.77 1.73 -9.64
CA SER A 105 -14.96 0.82 -8.51
C SER A 105 -16.42 0.41 -8.37
N PRO A 106 -16.74 -0.89 -8.35
CA PRO A 106 -18.10 -1.36 -8.16
C PRO A 106 -18.65 -1.05 -6.76
N ARG A 107 -17.76 -0.72 -5.81
CA ARG A 107 -18.14 -0.39 -4.43
C ARG A 107 -18.41 1.10 -4.22
N THR A 108 -17.68 1.98 -4.91
CA THR A 108 -17.67 3.41 -4.59
C THR A 108 -17.84 4.31 -5.81
N GLY A 109 -17.78 3.77 -7.02
CA GLY A 109 -17.77 4.55 -8.26
C GLY A 109 -16.47 5.29 -8.54
N SER A 110 -15.44 5.15 -7.69
CA SER A 110 -14.13 5.79 -7.88
C SER A 110 -13.47 5.35 -9.18
N PRO A 111 -12.80 6.25 -9.93
CA PRO A 111 -12.11 5.88 -11.17
C PRO A 111 -11.05 4.81 -10.96
N PHE A 112 -10.88 3.93 -11.98
CA PHE A 112 -9.76 3.00 -12.06
C PHE A 112 -8.42 3.77 -11.99
N ASN A 113 -7.46 3.17 -11.33
CA ASN A 113 -6.12 3.71 -11.18
C ASN A 113 -5.09 2.87 -11.92
N PHE A 114 -4.85 1.65 -11.45
CA PHE A 114 -3.95 0.68 -12.07
C PHE A 114 -4.32 -0.75 -11.70
N TRP A 115 -3.72 -1.70 -12.40
CA TRP A 115 -3.76 -3.13 -12.11
C TRP A 115 -2.34 -3.62 -11.82
N HIS A 116 -2.20 -4.66 -11.00
CA HIS A 116 -0.95 -5.41 -10.82
C HIS A 116 -1.21 -6.92 -10.84
N PRO A 117 -0.24 -7.74 -11.31
CA PRO A 117 -0.30 -9.19 -11.17
C PRO A 117 -0.13 -9.62 -9.71
N ASP A 118 -0.11 -10.94 -9.47
CA ASP A 118 0.25 -11.45 -8.14
C ASP A 118 1.58 -10.88 -7.67
N LEU A 119 1.63 -10.45 -6.42
CA LEU A 119 2.79 -9.84 -5.80
C LEU A 119 3.26 -10.65 -4.59
N VAL A 120 4.56 -10.65 -4.37
CA VAL A 120 5.22 -11.04 -3.14
C VAL A 120 5.41 -9.79 -2.30
N THR A 121 5.02 -9.83 -1.03
CA THR A 121 5.08 -8.67 -0.13
C THR A 121 6.06 -8.91 1.00
N LEU A 122 6.81 -7.87 1.36
CA LEU A 122 7.68 -7.85 2.53
C LEU A 122 7.23 -6.73 3.44
N HIS A 123 6.59 -7.10 4.55
CA HIS A 123 6.24 -6.17 5.63
C HIS A 123 7.34 -6.11 6.67
N VAL A 124 7.55 -4.93 7.27
CA VAL A 124 8.46 -4.74 8.41
C VAL A 124 7.77 -3.89 9.47
N TRP A 125 7.33 -4.52 10.55
CA TRP A 125 6.60 -3.89 11.66
C TRP A 125 7.56 -3.21 12.63
N LEU A 126 7.99 -2.00 12.32
CA LEU A 126 8.97 -1.26 13.13
C LEU A 126 8.33 -0.34 14.17
N TRP A 127 7.15 0.21 13.86
CA TRP A 127 6.50 1.25 14.67
C TRP A 127 5.37 0.70 15.53
N TYR A 128 5.02 -0.56 15.33
CA TYR A 128 3.94 -1.23 16.02
C TYR A 128 4.35 -2.68 16.30
N PRO A 129 4.37 -3.12 17.56
CA PRO A 129 4.77 -4.48 17.87
C PRO A 129 3.83 -5.47 17.18
N ASN A 130 4.41 -6.51 16.61
CA ASN A 130 3.66 -7.59 15.98
C ASN A 130 3.95 -8.92 16.69
N PRO A 131 3.00 -9.48 17.47
CA PRO A 131 3.22 -10.75 18.14
C PRO A 131 3.36 -11.93 17.18
N ALA A 132 2.88 -11.80 15.94
CA ALA A 132 3.05 -12.80 14.89
C ALA A 132 4.44 -12.74 14.20
N GLY A 133 5.27 -11.77 14.56
CA GLY A 133 6.63 -11.59 14.07
C GLY A 133 6.85 -10.34 13.21
N LEU A 134 8.12 -9.91 13.18
CA LEU A 134 8.56 -8.66 12.52
C LEU A 134 8.14 -8.59 11.04
N TYR A 135 8.18 -9.72 10.34
CA TYR A 135 7.94 -9.80 8.88
C TYR A 135 6.59 -10.42 8.52
N ASN A 136 5.75 -10.75 9.51
CA ASN A 136 4.44 -11.31 9.19
C ASN A 136 3.60 -10.30 8.41
N SER A 137 2.89 -10.74 7.37
CA SER A 137 2.06 -9.85 6.55
C SER A 137 0.86 -9.26 7.29
N THR A 138 0.44 -9.89 8.40
CA THR A 138 -0.66 -9.41 9.24
C THR A 138 -0.20 -9.13 10.66
N ASN A 139 -0.85 -8.20 11.34
CA ASN A 139 -0.62 -7.86 12.74
C ASN A 139 -1.98 -7.85 13.48
N PRO A 140 -2.23 -8.79 14.41
CA PRO A 140 -3.51 -8.90 15.09
C PRO A 140 -3.87 -7.71 15.98
N TYR A 141 -2.94 -6.80 16.22
CA TYR A 141 -3.20 -5.55 16.95
C TYR A 141 -3.74 -4.43 16.06
N ILE A 142 -3.66 -4.57 14.73
CA ILE A 142 -4.24 -3.61 13.79
C ILE A 142 -5.73 -3.89 13.64
N LYS A 143 -6.55 -2.97 14.12
CA LYS A 143 -8.01 -3.13 14.11
C LYS A 143 -8.67 -2.09 13.20
N PRO A 144 -9.79 -2.45 12.55
CA PRO A 144 -10.62 -1.49 11.85
C PRO A 144 -11.02 -0.35 12.80
N SER A 145 -10.88 0.89 12.34
CA SER A 145 -11.36 2.04 13.08
C SER A 145 -12.89 2.02 13.15
N THR A 146 -13.46 2.31 14.31
CA THR A 146 -14.90 2.52 14.47
C THR A 146 -15.35 3.88 13.91
N THR A 147 -14.42 4.78 13.59
CA THR A 147 -14.74 6.05 12.94
C THR A 147 -14.91 5.85 11.43
N PRO A 148 -15.88 6.51 10.78
CA PRO A 148 -16.03 6.48 9.33
C PRO A 148 -14.72 6.82 8.61
N ASP A 149 -14.51 6.21 7.45
CA ASP A 149 -13.38 6.55 6.58
C ASP A 149 -13.36 8.06 6.30
N PRO A 150 -12.18 8.69 6.33
CA PRO A 150 -12.09 10.08 5.93
C PRO A 150 -12.62 10.22 4.50
N PRO A 151 -13.29 11.33 4.17
CA PRO A 151 -13.69 11.61 2.81
C PRO A 151 -12.46 11.51 1.92
N THR A 152 -12.59 10.79 0.82
CA THR A 152 -11.55 10.74 -0.21
C THR A 152 -11.30 12.17 -0.68
N ASP A 153 -10.04 12.55 -0.76
CA ASP A 153 -9.62 13.87 -1.24
C ASP A 153 -10.11 14.04 -2.70
N ARG A 154 -11.35 14.53 -2.85
CA ARG A 154 -11.95 14.83 -4.15
C ARG A 154 -11.37 16.16 -4.61
N GLY A 155 -10.26 16.10 -5.32
CA GLY A 155 -9.83 17.25 -6.08
C GLY A 155 -8.41 17.73 -5.88
N ARG A 156 -7.44 16.93 -6.29
CA ARG A 156 -6.17 17.46 -6.79
C ARG A 156 -5.71 16.66 -7.99
N ASP A 157 -5.56 17.39 -9.05
CA ASP A 157 -4.84 17.19 -10.31
C ASP A 157 -4.64 15.75 -10.82
N PRO A 158 -5.29 15.39 -11.94
CA PRO A 158 -5.15 14.10 -12.60
C PRO A 158 -3.76 13.83 -13.19
N SER A 159 -2.89 14.82 -13.33
CA SER A 159 -1.66 14.73 -14.13
C SER A 159 -0.60 13.76 -13.56
N TRP A 160 -0.69 13.38 -12.29
CA TRP A 160 0.29 12.49 -11.65
C TRP A 160 0.07 11.00 -11.96
N TYR A 161 -1.10 10.62 -12.45
CA TYR A 161 -1.48 9.22 -12.63
C TYR A 161 -1.03 8.61 -13.95
N GLU A 162 -0.71 9.44 -14.95
CA GLU A 162 -0.28 8.94 -16.27
C GLU A 162 1.14 8.38 -16.29
N LEU A 163 1.98 8.77 -15.33
CA LEU A 163 3.37 8.30 -15.24
C LEU A 163 3.53 6.97 -14.47
N GLY A 164 2.50 6.52 -13.75
CA GLY A 164 2.60 5.38 -12.83
C GLY A 164 2.18 4.02 -13.38
N SER A 165 1.38 3.98 -14.43
CA SER A 165 0.72 2.74 -14.83
C SER A 165 1.63 1.70 -15.48
N CYS A 166 2.77 2.11 -16.03
CA CYS A 166 3.68 1.19 -16.73
C CYS A 166 4.88 0.70 -15.92
N ARG A 167 5.19 1.31 -14.75
CA ARG A 167 6.52 1.17 -14.17
C ARG A 167 6.63 0.40 -12.85
N LEU A 168 5.53 0.03 -12.23
CA LEU A 168 5.61 -0.60 -10.90
C LEU A 168 5.99 -2.09 -10.94
N VAL A 169 5.82 -2.78 -12.05
CA VAL A 169 5.89 -4.26 -12.06
C VAL A 169 6.75 -4.86 -13.18
N THR A 170 7.03 -4.15 -14.28
CA THR A 170 7.85 -4.73 -15.37
C THR A 170 8.84 -3.73 -15.96
N ARG A 171 10.03 -4.22 -16.31
CA ARG A 171 11.06 -3.46 -17.05
C ARG A 171 10.75 -3.31 -18.55
N SER A 172 9.52 -3.49 -18.98
CA SER A 172 9.17 -3.45 -20.40
C SER A 172 7.83 -2.77 -20.62
N CYS A 173 7.89 -1.62 -21.17
CA CYS A 173 6.93 -1.09 -22.13
C CYS A 173 7.66 -0.89 -23.43
#